data_154719297545e7e7524904dec14b6bfa
#
_entry.id   154719297545e7e7524904dec14b6bfa
#
_cell.length_a   1.000
_cell.length_b   1.000
_cell.length_c   1.000
_cell.angle_alpha   90.00
_cell.angle_beta   90.00
_cell.angle_gamma   90.00
#
_symmetry.space_group_name_H-M   'P 1'
#
loop_
_entity.id
_entity.type
_entity.pdbx_description
1 polymer ?
#
loop_
_entity_poly.entity_id
_entity_poly.type
_entity_poly.pdbx_seq_one_letter_code
_entity_poly.pdbx_strand_id
1 'polypeptide(L)'
;RNIHTEISSDSTYSFLEGQYEVIEKDYHLMRDFMLRGFKDPQIDAVYTNILQRTYRLYCAMELAAMTKKRPSLITAKIKSAGISLQSDDVYEELERFVQDVAMASLNISGIQETPVKSVYARHQQYMSRLFDAVLVSEQWNDNCAESVRKLMLSPTVDANDVLMLLSAVMLSAMNVFDLNKWLVMVDVYENASDDRIRQRALVGWVFAMPSDDMSLFPEVQKTVARLVGNEDVCRELLEMQMQVLYCNNADADHRKIQNDIIPNLMKNNRFEMTGSGIIEKDEDSMQDILDPGAADRNMEELERSVNKMIDMQKSGSDIYFGGFSQMKRFPFFNLLSNWFCPFYVEHPQISNLSEKMGSSKFIQKIFKEGPFCDSDKYSFVLGMSSVIERMPDNIKELLNNSDSLGLPVGMEINTSDPAYIRRMYLQDLYRFFRLNNYKNDYVNPFAGRGGQAGGLFFANRLLAGALPTDC
;
A
#
# COMPACT_ATOMS: atom_id res chain seq x y z
N ARG A 1 14.70 -18.37 24.59
CA ARG A 1 15.20 -17.14 25.20
C ARG A 1 14.50 -16.93 26.53
N ASN A 2 15.22 -16.58 27.58
CA ASN A 2 14.62 -16.35 28.88
C ASN A 2 14.12 -14.89 28.95
N ILE A 3 12.83 -14.67 28.75
CA ILE A 3 12.19 -13.37 28.74
C ILE A 3 12.53 -12.57 30.01
N HIS A 4 12.51 -13.21 31.17
CA HIS A 4 12.85 -12.56 32.44
C HIS A 4 14.27 -11.98 32.42
N THR A 5 15.24 -12.75 31.94
CA THR A 5 16.65 -12.29 31.90
C THR A 5 16.81 -11.07 30.98
N GLU A 6 16.09 -11.04 29.87
CA GLU A 6 16.13 -9.89 28.95
C GLU A 6 15.46 -8.65 29.54
N ILE A 7 14.28 -8.80 30.17
CA ILE A 7 13.57 -7.69 30.83
C ILE A 7 14.43 -7.08 31.95
N SER A 8 15.09 -7.93 32.76
CA SER A 8 15.90 -7.48 33.88
C SER A 8 17.27 -6.90 33.47
N SER A 9 17.80 -7.30 32.32
CA SER A 9 19.17 -6.90 31.88
C SER A 9 19.18 -5.62 31.01
N ASP A 10 18.08 -5.27 30.37
CA ASP A 10 17.99 -4.10 29.48
C ASP A 10 16.89 -3.14 29.95
N SER A 11 17.30 -1.94 30.35
CA SER A 11 16.38 -0.87 30.78
C SER A 11 15.31 -0.51 29.74
N THR A 12 15.51 -0.93 28.48
CA THR A 12 14.52 -0.78 27.39
C THR A 12 13.19 -1.44 27.72
N TYR A 13 13.24 -2.54 28.48
CA TYR A 13 12.07 -3.38 28.76
C TYR A 13 11.54 -3.21 30.18
N SER A 14 12.11 -2.30 30.99
CA SER A 14 11.72 -2.10 32.40
C SER A 14 10.23 -1.80 32.60
N PHE A 15 9.57 -1.17 31.60
CA PHE A 15 8.14 -0.91 31.63
C PHE A 15 7.26 -2.19 31.54
N LEU A 16 7.85 -3.32 31.15
CA LEU A 16 7.16 -4.61 31.02
C LEU A 16 7.31 -5.51 32.28
N GLU A 17 8.15 -5.11 33.24
CA GLU A 17 8.45 -5.93 34.41
C GLU A 17 7.20 -6.28 35.23
N GLY A 18 6.33 -5.30 35.49
CA GLY A 18 5.07 -5.56 36.19
C GLY A 18 4.11 -6.49 35.46
N GLN A 19 4.09 -6.44 34.12
CA GLN A 19 3.28 -7.36 33.31
C GLN A 19 3.85 -8.79 33.38
N TYR A 20 5.17 -8.93 33.32
CA TYR A 20 5.85 -10.21 33.45
C TYR A 20 5.57 -10.87 34.80
N GLU A 21 5.73 -10.12 35.92
CA GLU A 21 5.50 -10.62 37.27
C GLU A 21 4.05 -11.18 37.44
N VAL A 22 3.05 -10.49 36.89
CA VAL A 22 1.66 -10.96 36.95
C VAL A 22 1.49 -12.26 36.17
N ILE A 23 2.06 -12.37 34.96
CA ILE A 23 1.99 -13.59 34.15
C ILE A 23 2.69 -14.75 34.87
N GLU A 24 3.87 -14.52 35.42
CA GLU A 24 4.65 -15.52 36.16
C GLU A 24 3.88 -16.04 37.39
N LYS A 25 3.27 -15.12 38.16
CA LYS A 25 2.45 -15.47 39.30
C LYS A 25 1.26 -16.36 38.93
N ASP A 26 0.53 -15.97 37.86
CA ASP A 26 -0.64 -16.72 37.38
C ASP A 26 -0.21 -18.12 36.88
N TYR A 27 0.92 -18.21 36.19
CA TYR A 27 1.49 -19.51 35.78
C TYR A 27 1.86 -20.39 36.96
N HIS A 28 2.50 -19.85 37.99
CA HIS A 28 2.86 -20.58 39.18
C HIS A 28 1.62 -21.06 39.93
N LEU A 29 0.59 -20.25 40.08
CA LEU A 29 -0.67 -20.63 40.70
C LEU A 29 -1.33 -21.78 39.94
N MET A 30 -1.45 -21.71 38.64
CA MET A 30 -2.01 -22.76 37.79
C MET A 30 -1.21 -24.05 37.94
N ARG A 31 0.12 -24.01 37.83
CA ARG A 31 1.00 -25.15 37.96
C ARG A 31 0.87 -25.83 39.35
N ASP A 32 0.88 -25.07 40.44
CA ASP A 32 0.79 -25.58 41.78
C ASP A 32 -0.57 -26.20 42.04
N PHE A 33 -1.63 -25.67 41.45
CA PHE A 33 -2.99 -26.24 41.50
C PHE A 33 -3.02 -27.61 40.80
N MET A 34 -2.44 -27.73 39.63
CA MET A 34 -2.33 -28.97 38.86
C MET A 34 -1.48 -30.04 39.62
N LEU A 35 -0.35 -29.62 40.19
CA LEU A 35 0.55 -30.51 40.92
C LEU A 35 -0.10 -31.08 42.19
N ARG A 36 -1.06 -30.39 42.79
CA ARG A 36 -1.86 -30.88 43.92
C ARG A 36 -2.98 -31.85 43.52
N GLY A 37 -3.11 -32.13 42.21
CA GLY A 37 -4.08 -33.09 41.67
C GLY A 37 -5.49 -32.54 41.50
N PHE A 38 -5.69 -31.23 41.62
CA PHE A 38 -6.99 -30.62 41.34
C PHE A 38 -7.27 -30.65 39.83
N LYS A 39 -8.50 -30.97 39.46
CA LYS A 39 -9.00 -30.96 38.10
C LYS A 39 -9.92 -29.74 37.93
N ASP A 40 -9.52 -28.79 37.10
CA ASP A 40 -10.35 -27.66 36.71
C ASP A 40 -10.78 -27.87 35.26
N PRO A 41 -12.11 -27.88 34.98
CA PRO A 41 -12.59 -27.95 33.58
C PRO A 41 -12.16 -26.77 32.71
N GLN A 42 -11.75 -25.63 33.30
CA GLN A 42 -11.32 -24.44 32.61
C GLN A 42 -9.78 -24.33 32.46
N ILE A 43 -9.03 -25.36 32.86
CA ILE A 43 -7.57 -25.29 32.89
C ILE A 43 -6.96 -24.95 31.52
N ASP A 44 -7.51 -25.49 30.44
CA ASP A 44 -7.05 -25.21 29.06
C ASP A 44 -7.31 -23.76 28.69
N ALA A 45 -8.42 -23.16 29.09
CA ALA A 45 -8.72 -21.76 28.86
C ALA A 45 -7.78 -20.83 29.67
N VAL A 46 -7.48 -21.19 30.92
CA VAL A 46 -6.51 -20.46 31.76
C VAL A 46 -5.12 -20.55 31.15
N TYR A 47 -4.70 -21.73 30.72
CA TYR A 47 -3.40 -21.92 30.05
C TYR A 47 -3.29 -21.12 28.76
N THR A 48 -4.32 -21.15 27.91
CA THR A 48 -4.37 -20.36 26.67
C THR A 48 -4.29 -18.86 26.94
N ASN A 49 -4.99 -18.38 27.97
CA ASN A 49 -4.91 -16.97 28.36
C ASN A 49 -3.48 -16.57 28.81
N ILE A 50 -2.82 -17.39 29.60
CA ILE A 50 -1.42 -17.16 30.02
C ILE A 50 -0.51 -17.12 28.80
N LEU A 51 -0.67 -18.03 27.84
CA LEU A 51 0.11 -18.05 26.60
C LEU A 51 -0.13 -16.79 25.75
N GLN A 52 -1.38 -16.37 25.58
CA GLN A 52 -1.72 -15.15 24.83
C GLN A 52 -1.11 -13.90 25.48
N ARG A 53 -1.16 -13.79 26.81
CA ARG A 53 -0.54 -12.68 27.56
C ARG A 53 1.00 -12.71 27.43
N THR A 54 1.61 -13.89 27.48
CA THR A 54 3.05 -14.06 27.26
C THR A 54 3.44 -13.67 25.85
N TYR A 55 2.63 -14.01 24.85
CA TYR A 55 2.83 -13.61 23.48
C TYR A 55 2.74 -12.08 23.32
N ARG A 56 1.73 -11.44 23.92
CA ARG A 56 1.58 -9.96 23.91
C ARG A 56 2.79 -9.28 24.54
N LEU A 57 3.31 -9.82 25.64
CA LEU A 57 4.53 -9.34 26.28
C LEU A 57 5.74 -9.43 25.34
N TYR A 58 5.91 -10.59 24.67
CA TYR A 58 6.95 -10.77 23.66
C TYR A 58 6.81 -9.78 22.50
N CYS A 59 5.60 -9.56 22.00
CA CYS A 59 5.32 -8.59 20.96
C CYS A 59 5.70 -7.16 21.38
N ALA A 60 5.43 -6.77 22.62
CA ALA A 60 5.82 -5.45 23.15
C ALA A 60 7.36 -5.32 23.24
N MET A 61 8.07 -6.40 23.61
CA MET A 61 9.54 -6.42 23.57
C MET A 61 10.10 -6.28 22.16
N GLU A 62 9.56 -7.02 21.19
CA GLU A 62 9.98 -6.93 19.79
C GLU A 62 9.74 -5.53 19.22
N LEU A 63 8.58 -4.93 19.47
CA LEU A 63 8.27 -3.56 19.04
C LEU A 63 9.24 -2.54 19.66
N ALA A 64 9.52 -2.66 20.97
CA ALA A 64 10.49 -1.82 21.66
C ALA A 64 11.90 -1.95 21.07
N ALA A 65 12.32 -3.17 20.73
CA ALA A 65 13.58 -3.43 20.04
C ALA A 65 13.62 -2.84 18.63
N MET A 66 12.55 -3.02 17.86
CA MET A 66 12.43 -2.48 16.50
C MET A 66 12.49 -0.95 16.48
N THR A 67 11.75 -0.29 17.38
CA THR A 67 11.72 1.18 17.48
C THR A 67 13.03 1.80 17.98
N LYS A 68 14.01 1.00 18.41
CA LYS A 68 15.37 1.42 18.74
C LYS A 68 16.40 1.11 17.64
N LYS A 69 16.15 0.10 16.82
CA LYS A 69 17.14 -0.41 15.86
C LYS A 69 16.83 -0.05 14.41
N ARG A 70 15.55 0.10 14.05
CA ARG A 70 15.12 0.32 12.66
C ARG A 70 14.88 1.81 12.39
N PRO A 71 15.66 2.46 11.50
CA PRO A 71 15.62 3.92 11.31
C PRO A 71 14.24 4.48 10.98
N SER A 72 13.45 3.78 10.17
CA SER A 72 12.09 4.22 9.83
C SER A 72 11.17 4.23 11.04
N LEU A 73 11.25 3.19 11.90
CA LEU A 73 10.40 3.07 13.09
C LEU A 73 10.86 4.01 14.23
N ILE A 74 12.17 4.29 14.34
CA ILE A 74 12.69 5.35 15.24
C ILE A 74 12.06 6.70 14.85
N THR A 75 12.10 7.03 13.56
CA THR A 75 11.54 8.28 13.04
C THR A 75 10.04 8.36 13.28
N ALA A 76 9.30 7.27 13.01
CA ALA A 76 7.87 7.18 13.24
C ALA A 76 7.54 7.38 14.74
N LYS A 77 8.28 6.76 15.66
CA LYS A 77 8.08 6.91 17.11
C LYS A 77 8.25 8.34 17.58
N ILE A 78 9.25 9.05 17.04
CA ILE A 78 9.48 10.46 17.38
C ILE A 78 8.36 11.35 16.85
N LYS A 79 7.94 11.16 15.59
CA LYS A 79 6.92 12.00 14.95
C LYS A 79 5.51 11.78 15.51
N SER A 80 5.20 10.57 15.94
CA SER A 80 3.90 10.21 16.49
C SER A 80 3.65 10.66 17.93
N ALA A 81 4.67 11.25 18.58
CA ALA A 81 4.53 11.68 19.97
C ALA A 81 3.34 12.61 20.18
N GLY A 82 2.54 12.31 21.19
CA GLY A 82 1.34 13.08 21.56
C GLY A 82 0.05 12.69 20.82
N ILE A 83 0.05 11.69 19.94
CA ILE A 83 -1.17 11.14 19.33
C ILE A 83 -1.63 9.91 20.13
N SER A 84 -2.88 9.90 20.58
CA SER A 84 -3.52 8.77 21.23
C SER A 84 -4.65 8.23 20.34
N LEU A 85 -4.56 6.97 19.94
CA LEU A 85 -5.57 6.32 19.09
C LEU A 85 -6.88 6.00 19.82
N GLN A 86 -6.89 6.13 21.16
CA GLN A 86 -8.08 5.93 21.98
C GLN A 86 -8.83 7.24 22.28
N SER A 87 -8.27 8.38 21.85
CA SER A 87 -8.88 9.68 22.04
C SER A 87 -9.89 9.98 20.95
N ASP A 88 -11.02 10.54 21.33
CA ASP A 88 -12.02 11.08 20.39
C ASP A 88 -11.43 12.22 19.54
N ASP A 89 -10.33 12.87 19.98
CA ASP A 89 -9.65 13.94 19.26
C ASP A 89 -9.24 13.52 17.85
N VAL A 90 -8.86 12.24 17.65
CA VAL A 90 -8.49 11.73 16.32
C VAL A 90 -9.68 11.76 15.39
N TYR A 91 -10.82 11.27 15.86
CA TYR A 91 -12.06 11.26 15.08
C TYR A 91 -12.53 12.68 14.77
N GLU A 92 -12.56 13.56 15.79
CA GLU A 92 -12.95 14.96 15.62
C GLU A 92 -12.05 15.73 14.64
N GLU A 93 -10.73 15.47 14.64
CA GLU A 93 -9.81 16.14 13.71
C GLU A 93 -10.03 15.70 12.26
N LEU A 94 -10.32 14.41 12.01
CA LEU A 94 -10.62 13.91 10.68
C LEU A 94 -11.97 14.42 10.17
N GLU A 95 -13.01 14.46 11.01
CA GLU A 95 -14.30 15.09 10.64
C GLU A 95 -14.16 16.59 10.39
N ARG A 96 -13.37 17.29 11.20
CA ARG A 96 -13.10 18.72 11.01
C ARG A 96 -12.46 19.01 9.67
N PHE A 97 -11.56 18.15 9.20
CA PHE A 97 -10.98 18.30 7.87
C PHE A 97 -12.05 18.32 6.77
N VAL A 98 -12.97 17.37 6.79
CA VAL A 98 -14.08 17.29 5.81
C VAL A 98 -14.95 18.55 5.86
N GLN A 99 -15.25 19.02 7.07
CA GLN A 99 -16.02 20.27 7.27
C GLN A 99 -15.26 21.50 6.78
N ASP A 100 -13.95 21.62 7.09
CA ASP A 100 -13.10 22.74 6.66
C ASP A 100 -12.98 22.80 5.13
N VAL A 101 -12.82 21.64 4.47
CA VAL A 101 -12.80 21.57 3.00
C VAL A 101 -14.15 21.99 2.41
N ALA A 102 -15.25 21.51 2.95
CA ALA A 102 -16.59 21.89 2.50
C ALA A 102 -16.84 23.41 2.67
N MET A 103 -16.46 23.98 3.81
CA MET A 103 -16.57 25.42 4.08
C MET A 103 -15.70 26.26 3.15
N ALA A 104 -14.45 25.85 2.93
CA ALA A 104 -13.53 26.55 2.05
C ALA A 104 -13.98 26.50 0.58
N SER A 105 -14.69 25.43 0.17
CA SER A 105 -15.22 25.27 -1.20
C SER A 105 -16.46 26.12 -1.47
N LEU A 106 -17.21 26.51 -0.43
CA LEU A 106 -18.44 27.29 -0.58
C LEU A 106 -18.22 28.77 -0.87
N ASN A 107 -16.95 29.27 -0.85
CA ASN A 107 -16.58 30.67 -1.18
C ASN A 107 -17.56 31.72 -0.63
N ILE A 108 -17.85 31.67 0.67
CA ILE A 108 -18.72 32.64 1.33
C ILE A 108 -17.94 33.96 1.43
N SER A 109 -18.14 34.83 0.44
CA SER A 109 -17.50 36.12 0.31
C SER A 109 -17.70 36.98 1.57
N GLY A 110 -16.61 37.28 2.27
CA GLY A 110 -16.59 38.28 3.33
C GLY A 110 -15.99 37.92 4.67
N ILE A 111 -15.64 36.67 4.90
CA ILE A 111 -14.91 36.20 6.10
C ILE A 111 -13.49 35.82 5.68
N GLN A 112 -12.51 36.14 6.51
CA GLN A 112 -11.09 35.82 6.27
C GLN A 112 -10.92 34.32 5.98
N GLU A 113 -10.86 33.96 4.69
CA GLU A 113 -10.83 32.57 4.23
C GLU A 113 -9.45 31.97 4.46
N THR A 114 -9.39 30.89 5.22
CA THR A 114 -8.22 30.03 5.24
C THR A 114 -8.10 29.43 3.83
N PRO A 115 -7.00 29.66 3.09
CA PRO A 115 -6.88 29.11 1.74
C PRO A 115 -7.03 27.58 1.77
N VAL A 116 -7.81 27.01 0.85
CA VAL A 116 -8.04 25.55 0.73
C VAL A 116 -6.71 24.79 0.80
N LYS A 117 -5.65 25.30 0.16
CA LYS A 117 -4.30 24.70 0.22
C LYS A 117 -3.74 24.59 1.64
N SER A 118 -4.04 25.54 2.54
CA SER A 118 -3.54 25.49 3.91
C SER A 118 -4.30 24.45 4.74
N VAL A 119 -5.58 24.20 4.43
CA VAL A 119 -6.38 23.12 5.04
C VAL A 119 -5.76 21.77 4.69
N TYR A 120 -5.53 21.52 3.39
CA TYR A 120 -4.87 20.29 2.94
C TYR A 120 -3.45 20.12 3.50
N ALA A 121 -2.66 21.21 3.60
CA ALA A 121 -1.30 21.15 4.14
C ALA A 121 -1.27 20.76 5.63
N ARG A 122 -2.16 21.35 6.44
CA ARG A 122 -2.31 20.99 7.86
C ARG A 122 -2.76 19.55 8.02
N HIS A 123 -3.77 19.16 7.24
CA HIS A 123 -4.32 17.82 7.29
C HIS A 123 -3.28 16.76 6.88
N GLN A 124 -2.56 16.95 5.79
CA GLN A 124 -1.52 16.02 5.34
C GLN A 124 -0.40 15.86 6.38
N GLN A 125 -0.03 16.94 7.06
CA GLN A 125 0.93 16.88 8.16
C GLN A 125 0.39 16.06 9.34
N TYR A 126 -0.88 16.25 9.69
CA TYR A 126 -1.54 15.47 10.72
C TYR A 126 -1.64 13.99 10.33
N MET A 127 -2.11 13.69 9.12
CA MET A 127 -2.24 12.33 8.60
C MET A 127 -0.91 11.58 8.56
N SER A 128 0.19 12.26 8.19
CA SER A 128 1.53 11.64 8.24
C SER A 128 1.91 11.25 9.67
N ARG A 129 1.61 12.07 10.67
CA ARG A 129 1.87 11.75 12.08
C ARG A 129 0.95 10.67 12.62
N LEU A 130 -0.32 10.67 12.23
CA LEU A 130 -1.31 9.66 12.60
C LEU A 130 -0.95 8.30 11.98
N PHE A 131 -0.51 8.28 10.73
CA PHE A 131 0.03 7.09 10.07
C PHE A 131 1.20 6.49 10.88
N ASP A 132 2.16 7.35 11.26
CA ASP A 132 3.31 6.95 12.07
C ASP A 132 2.86 6.43 13.46
N ALA A 133 1.83 7.04 14.08
CA ALA A 133 1.29 6.60 15.37
C ALA A 133 0.66 5.20 15.30
N VAL A 134 -0.12 4.93 14.24
CA VAL A 134 -0.70 3.60 14.00
C VAL A 134 0.39 2.58 13.74
N LEU A 135 1.38 2.92 12.92
CA LEU A 135 2.47 2.02 12.55
C LEU A 135 3.26 1.50 13.75
N VAL A 136 3.57 2.39 14.72
CA VAL A 136 4.35 2.05 15.92
C VAL A 136 3.50 1.82 17.16
N SER A 137 2.17 1.71 17.00
CA SER A 137 1.25 1.45 18.11
C SER A 137 1.50 0.08 18.72
N GLU A 138 1.41 0.01 20.03
CA GLU A 138 1.48 -1.25 20.79
C GLU A 138 0.30 -2.16 20.45
N GLN A 139 0.23 -3.31 21.12
CA GLN A 139 -0.91 -4.24 21.00
C GLN A 139 -2.21 -3.52 21.40
N TRP A 140 -3.18 -3.53 20.51
CA TRP A 140 -4.46 -2.88 20.76
C TRP A 140 -5.29 -3.65 21.79
N ASN A 141 -5.87 -2.95 22.74
CA ASN A 141 -6.96 -3.47 23.54
C ASN A 141 -8.31 -3.32 22.78
N ASP A 142 -9.36 -3.92 23.32
CA ASP A 142 -10.68 -3.93 22.67
C ASP A 142 -11.25 -2.51 22.48
N ASN A 143 -10.99 -1.58 23.41
CA ASN A 143 -11.44 -0.20 23.30
C ASN A 143 -10.75 0.53 22.14
N CYS A 144 -9.42 0.36 21.99
CA CYS A 144 -8.68 0.93 20.89
C CYS A 144 -9.15 0.36 19.54
N ALA A 145 -9.33 -0.96 19.47
CA ALA A 145 -9.83 -1.64 18.28
C ALA A 145 -11.21 -1.12 17.88
N GLU A 146 -12.12 -0.96 18.85
CA GLU A 146 -13.47 -0.46 18.60
C GLU A 146 -13.46 1.01 18.14
N SER A 147 -12.63 1.87 18.74
CA SER A 147 -12.48 3.27 18.32
C SER A 147 -11.99 3.37 16.88
N VAL A 148 -10.93 2.62 16.53
CA VAL A 148 -10.38 2.61 15.18
C VAL A 148 -11.35 1.99 14.18
N ARG A 149 -12.06 0.92 14.55
CA ARG A 149 -13.09 0.30 13.71
C ARG A 149 -14.21 1.28 13.36
N LYS A 150 -14.73 2.00 14.36
CA LYS A 150 -15.76 3.04 14.16
C LYS A 150 -15.26 4.14 13.24
N LEU A 151 -14.03 4.59 13.43
CA LEU A 151 -13.41 5.60 12.58
C LEU A 151 -13.33 5.12 11.11
N MET A 152 -12.86 3.91 10.88
CA MET A 152 -12.68 3.36 9.52
C MET A 152 -13.99 3.08 8.78
N LEU A 153 -15.07 2.85 9.51
CA LEU A 153 -16.41 2.60 8.95
C LEU A 153 -17.29 3.85 8.95
N SER A 154 -16.78 4.99 9.43
CA SER A 154 -17.54 6.22 9.48
C SER A 154 -17.73 6.85 8.09
N PRO A 155 -18.96 7.23 7.72
CA PRO A 155 -19.20 7.94 6.47
C PRO A 155 -18.77 9.43 6.51
N THR A 156 -18.39 9.95 7.67
CA THR A 156 -17.98 11.35 7.86
C THR A 156 -16.47 11.55 7.79
N VAL A 157 -15.70 10.46 7.74
CA VAL A 157 -14.24 10.48 7.56
C VAL A 157 -13.91 10.33 6.07
N ASP A 158 -12.93 11.09 5.60
CA ASP A 158 -12.49 11.01 4.19
C ASP A 158 -11.95 9.60 3.86
N ALA A 159 -12.36 9.07 2.72
CA ALA A 159 -11.97 7.72 2.30
C ALA A 159 -10.45 7.58 2.12
N ASN A 160 -9.74 8.64 1.69
CA ASN A 160 -8.28 8.61 1.53
C ASN A 160 -7.57 8.46 2.88
N ASP A 161 -8.13 9.05 3.96
CA ASP A 161 -7.60 8.90 5.31
C ASP A 161 -7.74 7.46 5.79
N VAL A 162 -8.92 6.86 5.59
CA VAL A 162 -9.15 5.44 5.91
C VAL A 162 -8.19 4.53 5.15
N LEU A 163 -7.98 4.80 3.85
CA LEU A 163 -7.05 4.04 3.02
C LEU A 163 -5.61 4.12 3.55
N MET A 164 -5.15 5.29 3.95
CA MET A 164 -3.83 5.47 4.57
C MET A 164 -3.72 4.71 5.89
N LEU A 165 -4.72 4.82 6.77
CA LEU A 165 -4.74 4.16 8.07
C LEU A 165 -4.76 2.64 7.95
N LEU A 166 -5.52 2.07 7.01
CA LEU A 166 -5.50 0.63 6.74
C LEU A 166 -4.10 0.14 6.36
N SER A 167 -3.35 0.91 5.56
CA SER A 167 -1.98 0.55 5.23
C SER A 167 -1.05 0.59 6.43
N ALA A 168 -1.23 1.56 7.33
CA ALA A 168 -0.47 1.64 8.58
C ALA A 168 -0.77 0.47 9.52
N VAL A 169 -2.05 0.10 9.66
CA VAL A 169 -2.49 -1.07 10.47
C VAL A 169 -1.90 -2.35 9.90
N MET A 170 -1.98 -2.54 8.59
CA MET A 170 -1.39 -3.69 7.89
C MET A 170 0.12 -3.79 8.18
N LEU A 171 0.89 -2.73 7.95
CA LEU A 171 2.34 -2.72 8.20
C LEU A 171 2.67 -2.99 9.66
N SER A 172 1.92 -2.40 10.58
CA SER A 172 2.06 -2.62 12.02
C SER A 172 1.84 -4.09 12.39
N ALA A 173 0.74 -4.69 11.92
CA ALA A 173 0.39 -6.08 12.18
C ALA A 173 1.33 -7.08 11.48
N MET A 174 1.90 -6.72 10.33
CA MET A 174 2.92 -7.52 9.64
C MET A 174 4.27 -7.51 10.38
N ASN A 175 4.64 -6.40 11.01
CA ASN A 175 5.86 -6.31 11.79
C ASN A 175 5.77 -7.12 13.08
N VAL A 176 4.65 -6.99 13.79
CA VAL A 176 4.36 -7.70 15.03
C VAL A 176 2.86 -8.02 15.03
N PHE A 177 2.51 -9.30 14.93
CA PHE A 177 1.11 -9.70 14.84
C PHE A 177 0.30 -9.23 16.05
N ASP A 178 -0.87 -8.67 15.78
CA ASP A 178 -1.86 -8.21 16.74
C ASP A 178 -3.25 -8.66 16.30
N LEU A 179 -3.89 -9.49 17.11
CA LEU A 179 -5.22 -10.05 16.81
C LEU A 179 -6.27 -8.95 16.59
N ASN A 180 -6.27 -7.91 17.43
CA ASN A 180 -7.25 -6.84 17.35
C ASN A 180 -7.06 -5.98 16.07
N LYS A 181 -5.82 -5.67 15.70
CA LYS A 181 -5.53 -5.01 14.42
C LYS A 181 -5.98 -5.86 13.23
N TRP A 182 -5.72 -7.16 13.31
CA TRP A 182 -6.13 -8.09 12.27
C TRP A 182 -7.66 -8.18 12.15
N LEU A 183 -8.38 -8.31 13.27
CA LEU A 183 -9.84 -8.36 13.31
C LEU A 183 -10.48 -7.06 12.80
N VAL A 184 -9.91 -5.89 13.11
CA VAL A 184 -10.37 -4.61 12.57
C VAL A 184 -10.29 -4.59 11.04
N MET A 185 -9.19 -5.09 10.45
CA MET A 185 -9.08 -5.16 8.98
C MET A 185 -10.11 -6.12 8.37
N VAL A 186 -10.41 -7.25 9.03
CA VAL A 186 -11.47 -8.18 8.60
C VAL A 186 -12.83 -7.51 8.67
N ASP A 187 -13.15 -6.84 9.78
CA ASP A 187 -14.42 -6.13 9.96
C ASP A 187 -14.63 -5.03 8.90
N VAL A 188 -13.58 -4.27 8.59
CA VAL A 188 -13.63 -3.26 7.53
C VAL A 188 -13.83 -3.89 6.17
N TYR A 189 -13.17 -5.02 5.87
CA TYR A 189 -13.39 -5.77 4.63
C TYR A 189 -14.85 -6.20 4.46
N GLU A 190 -15.50 -6.67 5.54
CA GLU A 190 -16.87 -7.17 5.48
C GLU A 190 -17.93 -6.06 5.45
N ASN A 191 -17.66 -4.88 6.03
CA ASN A 191 -18.67 -3.86 6.30
C ASN A 191 -18.45 -2.52 5.57
N ALA A 192 -17.30 -2.30 4.93
CA ALA A 192 -17.07 -1.05 4.20
C ALA A 192 -17.92 -0.98 2.94
N SER A 193 -18.53 0.19 2.70
CA SER A 193 -19.33 0.47 1.50
C SER A 193 -18.50 0.93 0.30
N ASP A 194 -17.29 1.47 0.53
CA ASP A 194 -16.35 1.89 -0.53
C ASP A 194 -15.46 0.71 -0.93
N ASP A 195 -15.52 0.30 -2.20
CA ASP A 195 -14.73 -0.82 -2.71
C ASP A 195 -13.22 -0.60 -2.58
N ARG A 196 -12.72 0.64 -2.61
CA ARG A 196 -11.30 0.93 -2.39
C ARG A 196 -10.89 0.56 -0.96
N ILE A 197 -11.71 0.93 0.02
CA ILE A 197 -11.50 0.60 1.44
C ILE A 197 -11.58 -0.91 1.62
N ARG A 198 -12.62 -1.54 1.07
CA ARG A 198 -12.86 -2.98 1.16
C ARG A 198 -11.70 -3.78 0.57
N GLN A 199 -11.22 -3.44 -0.64
CA GLN A 199 -10.12 -4.15 -1.27
C GLN A 199 -8.77 -3.92 -0.58
N ARG A 200 -8.53 -2.72 -0.02
CA ARG A 200 -7.33 -2.47 0.77
C ARG A 200 -7.34 -3.24 2.09
N ALA A 201 -8.50 -3.35 2.73
CA ALA A 201 -8.68 -4.16 3.93
C ALA A 201 -8.50 -5.67 3.64
N LEU A 202 -8.97 -6.16 2.48
CA LEU A 202 -8.72 -7.53 2.02
C LEU A 202 -7.22 -7.82 1.96
N VAL A 203 -6.46 -6.99 1.24
CA VAL A 203 -5.00 -7.13 1.15
C VAL A 203 -4.36 -7.05 2.55
N GLY A 204 -4.87 -6.14 3.39
CA GLY A 204 -4.37 -5.93 4.75
C GLY A 204 -4.47 -7.17 5.63
N TRP A 205 -5.65 -7.76 5.76
CA TRP A 205 -5.81 -8.93 6.62
C TRP A 205 -5.12 -10.18 6.08
N VAL A 206 -5.03 -10.34 4.74
CA VAL A 206 -4.31 -11.45 4.11
C VAL A 206 -2.82 -11.35 4.38
N PHE A 207 -2.21 -10.19 4.17
CA PHE A 207 -0.77 -10.02 4.37
C PHE A 207 -0.36 -10.04 5.85
N ALA A 208 -1.24 -9.56 6.73
CA ALA A 208 -1.00 -9.55 8.17
C ALA A 208 -1.33 -10.88 8.88
N MET A 209 -1.78 -11.91 8.15
CA MET A 209 -2.02 -13.23 8.74
C MET A 209 -0.76 -13.77 9.42
N PRO A 210 -0.89 -14.36 10.64
CA PRO A 210 0.26 -14.90 11.36
C PRO A 210 0.92 -16.04 10.57
N SER A 211 2.26 -16.10 10.64
CA SER A 211 3.06 -17.08 9.86
C SER A 211 3.15 -18.46 10.48
N ASP A 212 2.95 -18.54 11.77
CA ASP A 212 3.20 -19.73 12.59
C ASP A 212 1.89 -20.35 13.05
N ASP A 213 1.97 -21.33 13.92
CA ASP A 213 0.83 -22.06 14.43
C ASP A 213 -0.28 -21.11 14.94
N MET A 214 -1.44 -21.14 14.29
CA MET A 214 -2.63 -20.36 14.67
C MET A 214 -3.37 -20.94 15.90
N SER A 215 -2.85 -22.01 16.52
CA SER A 215 -3.46 -22.62 17.71
C SER A 215 -3.57 -21.63 18.87
N LEU A 216 -2.65 -20.65 18.94
CA LEU A 216 -2.67 -19.61 19.96
C LEU A 216 -3.83 -18.62 19.78
N PHE A 217 -4.32 -18.45 18.54
CA PHE A 217 -5.40 -17.53 18.17
C PHE A 217 -6.51 -18.29 17.43
N PRO A 218 -7.31 -19.10 18.14
CA PRO A 218 -8.41 -19.86 17.53
C PRO A 218 -9.44 -18.94 16.84
N GLU A 219 -9.51 -17.67 17.22
CA GLU A 219 -10.34 -16.64 16.58
C GLU A 219 -9.94 -16.44 15.12
N VAL A 220 -8.64 -16.42 14.82
CA VAL A 220 -8.13 -16.28 13.44
C VAL A 220 -8.60 -17.47 12.61
N GLN A 221 -8.39 -18.69 13.12
CA GLN A 221 -8.79 -19.90 12.40
C GLN A 221 -10.30 -19.94 12.13
N LYS A 222 -11.13 -19.64 13.12
CA LYS A 222 -12.59 -19.59 12.98
C LYS A 222 -13.03 -18.53 11.97
N THR A 223 -12.43 -17.35 12.03
CA THR A 223 -12.75 -16.24 11.12
C THR A 223 -12.37 -16.57 9.68
N VAL A 224 -11.16 -17.11 9.47
CA VAL A 224 -10.72 -17.54 8.13
C VAL A 224 -11.63 -18.64 7.59
N ALA A 225 -11.96 -19.67 8.39
CA ALA A 225 -12.86 -20.74 7.97
C ALA A 225 -14.25 -20.22 7.57
N ARG A 226 -14.77 -19.22 8.29
CA ARG A 226 -16.04 -18.54 7.95
C ARG A 226 -15.92 -17.77 6.64
N LEU A 227 -14.85 -17.00 6.45
CA LEU A 227 -14.65 -16.20 5.24
C LEU A 227 -14.52 -17.06 3.99
N VAL A 228 -13.71 -18.12 4.03
CA VAL A 228 -13.52 -19.02 2.88
C VAL A 228 -14.73 -19.94 2.62
N GLY A 229 -15.70 -19.99 3.51
CA GLY A 229 -17.02 -20.57 3.25
C GLY A 229 -17.86 -19.78 2.23
N ASN A 230 -17.44 -18.58 1.87
CA ASN A 230 -18.07 -17.74 0.84
C ASN A 230 -17.30 -17.83 -0.48
N GLU A 231 -17.98 -18.27 -1.55
CA GLU A 231 -17.39 -18.44 -2.88
C GLU A 231 -16.84 -17.13 -3.48
N ASP A 232 -17.46 -15.98 -3.21
CA ASP A 232 -16.98 -14.67 -3.68
C ASP A 232 -15.67 -14.30 -3.02
N VAL A 233 -15.53 -14.55 -1.72
CA VAL A 233 -14.28 -14.34 -0.99
C VAL A 233 -13.18 -15.26 -1.54
N CYS A 234 -13.49 -16.54 -1.80
CA CYS A 234 -12.53 -17.47 -2.40
C CYS A 234 -12.04 -16.99 -3.76
N ARG A 235 -12.94 -16.45 -4.58
CA ARG A 235 -12.59 -15.88 -5.89
C ARG A 235 -11.68 -14.67 -5.75
N GLU A 236 -12.01 -13.73 -4.86
CA GLU A 236 -11.16 -12.56 -4.59
C GLU A 236 -9.76 -12.95 -4.08
N LEU A 237 -9.66 -13.95 -3.22
CA LEU A 237 -8.38 -14.47 -2.72
C LEU A 237 -7.54 -15.13 -3.83
N LEU A 238 -8.18 -15.90 -4.71
CA LEU A 238 -7.50 -16.51 -5.86
C LEU A 238 -6.99 -15.46 -6.84
N GLU A 239 -7.82 -14.46 -7.17
CA GLU A 239 -7.41 -13.34 -8.01
C GLU A 239 -6.27 -12.55 -7.38
N MET A 240 -6.33 -12.27 -6.07
CA MET A 240 -5.26 -11.60 -5.34
C MET A 240 -3.94 -12.38 -5.44
N GLN A 241 -3.99 -13.70 -5.29
CA GLN A 241 -2.82 -14.55 -5.43
C GLN A 241 -2.18 -14.42 -6.81
N MET A 242 -2.98 -14.46 -7.87
CA MET A 242 -2.50 -14.27 -9.24
C MET A 242 -1.87 -12.87 -9.41
N GLN A 243 -2.49 -11.84 -8.84
CA GLN A 243 -1.96 -10.46 -8.89
C GLN A 243 -0.62 -10.31 -8.15
N VAL A 244 -0.43 -11.00 -7.02
CA VAL A 244 0.85 -11.05 -6.31
C VAL A 244 1.94 -11.71 -7.16
N LEU A 245 1.60 -12.78 -7.88
CA LEU A 245 2.53 -13.43 -8.83
C LEU A 245 2.92 -12.47 -9.97
N TYR A 246 1.99 -11.71 -10.51
CA TYR A 246 2.29 -10.70 -11.53
C TYR A 246 3.22 -9.60 -10.99
N CYS A 247 2.99 -9.11 -9.77
CA CYS A 247 3.89 -8.15 -9.13
C CYS A 247 5.31 -8.72 -9.00
N ASN A 248 5.47 -9.99 -8.58
CA ASN A 248 6.77 -10.64 -8.47
C ASN A 248 7.51 -10.77 -9.81
N ASN A 249 6.78 -10.83 -10.92
CA ASN A 249 7.35 -10.90 -12.25
C ASN A 249 7.74 -9.53 -12.85
N ALA A 250 7.39 -8.42 -12.21
CA ALA A 250 7.56 -7.06 -12.73
C ALA A 250 9.02 -6.74 -13.12
N ASP A 251 10.01 -7.20 -12.35
CA ASP A 251 11.43 -7.02 -12.68
C ASP A 251 11.85 -7.82 -13.95
N ALA A 252 11.27 -9.01 -14.17
CA ALA A 252 11.54 -9.84 -15.35
C ALA A 252 10.86 -9.23 -16.59
N ASP A 253 9.63 -8.78 -16.43
CA ASP A 253 8.86 -8.11 -17.48
C ASP A 253 9.53 -6.81 -17.91
N HIS A 254 10.01 -6.02 -16.94
CA HIS A 254 10.80 -4.82 -17.23
C HIS A 254 12.04 -5.12 -18.06
N ARG A 255 12.80 -6.18 -17.74
CA ARG A 255 13.97 -6.59 -18.54
C ARG A 255 13.60 -6.99 -19.96
N LYS A 256 12.48 -7.70 -20.16
CA LYS A 256 11.97 -8.02 -21.50
C LYS A 256 11.62 -6.77 -22.29
N ILE A 257 10.96 -5.80 -21.64
CA ILE A 257 10.61 -4.53 -22.28
C ILE A 257 11.86 -3.76 -22.68
N GLN A 258 12.85 -3.65 -21.78
CA GLN A 258 14.09 -2.95 -22.06
C GLN A 258 14.93 -3.60 -23.17
N ASN A 259 14.99 -4.93 -23.21
CA ASN A 259 15.89 -5.64 -24.14
C ASN A 259 15.24 -5.93 -25.49
N ASP A 260 13.92 -6.23 -25.50
CA ASP A 260 13.26 -6.73 -26.69
C ASP A 260 12.32 -5.70 -27.35
N ILE A 261 11.77 -4.77 -26.57
CA ILE A 261 10.71 -3.86 -27.04
C ILE A 261 11.26 -2.45 -27.29
N ILE A 262 11.90 -1.84 -26.28
CA ILE A 262 12.41 -0.46 -26.37
C ILE A 262 13.41 -0.27 -27.53
N PRO A 263 14.37 -1.19 -27.81
CA PRO A 263 15.28 -1.01 -28.94
C PRO A 263 14.57 -0.96 -30.29
N ASN A 264 13.49 -1.75 -30.46
CA ASN A 264 12.70 -1.73 -31.68
C ASN A 264 11.87 -0.45 -31.83
N LEU A 265 11.31 0.04 -30.70
CA LEU A 265 10.62 1.33 -30.67
C LEU A 265 11.57 2.50 -30.97
N MET A 266 12.82 2.44 -30.48
CA MET A 266 13.80 3.51 -30.70
C MET A 266 14.40 3.50 -32.11
N LYS A 267 14.58 2.32 -32.72
CA LYS A 267 15.07 2.22 -34.09
C LYS A 267 14.13 2.84 -35.11
N ASN A 268 12.83 2.80 -34.81
CA ASN A 268 11.76 3.22 -35.69
C ASN A 268 11.28 4.66 -35.42
N ASN A 269 11.84 5.34 -34.40
CA ASN A 269 11.42 6.68 -34.05
C ASN A 269 12.14 7.71 -34.93
N ARG A 270 11.36 8.49 -35.67
CA ARG A 270 11.81 9.72 -36.38
C ARG A 270 12.25 10.83 -35.39
N PHE A 271 12.18 10.56 -34.08
CA PHE A 271 12.51 11.52 -33.04
C PHE A 271 13.78 11.12 -32.30
N GLU A 272 14.73 12.04 -32.22
CA GLU A 272 15.94 11.87 -31.41
C GLU A 272 15.83 12.69 -30.14
N MET A 273 16.00 12.03 -28.99
CA MET A 273 16.10 12.73 -27.70
C MET A 273 17.52 13.29 -27.55
N THR A 274 17.64 14.58 -27.71
CA THR A 274 18.88 15.32 -27.41
C THR A 274 18.79 15.98 -26.05
N GLY A 275 19.92 16.37 -25.46
CA GLY A 275 19.95 17.10 -24.17
C GLY A 275 19.21 18.44 -24.17
N SER A 276 18.78 18.93 -25.35
CA SER A 276 18.03 20.17 -25.57
C SER A 276 16.56 19.94 -25.95
N GLY A 277 16.09 18.68 -26.07
CA GLY A 277 14.69 18.37 -26.41
C GLY A 277 14.56 17.22 -27.41
N ILE A 278 13.33 16.99 -27.86
CA ILE A 278 12.98 16.02 -28.90
C ILE A 278 13.10 16.73 -30.26
N ILE A 279 14.01 16.27 -31.10
CA ILE A 279 14.20 16.78 -32.46
C ILE A 279 13.71 15.70 -33.43
N GLU A 280 12.91 16.11 -34.42
CA GLU A 280 12.52 15.26 -35.52
C GLU A 280 13.75 15.08 -36.43
N LYS A 281 14.11 13.83 -36.70
CA LYS A 281 15.15 13.53 -37.68
C LYS A 281 14.66 13.93 -39.05
N ASP A 282 15.42 14.78 -39.73
CA ASP A 282 15.17 15.05 -41.15
C ASP A 282 15.09 13.73 -41.92
N GLU A 283 14.04 13.57 -42.70
CA GLU A 283 13.88 12.39 -43.59
C GLU A 283 15.11 12.27 -44.46
N ASP A 284 15.88 11.21 -44.22
CA ASP A 284 16.98 10.85 -45.09
C ASP A 284 16.38 10.27 -46.39
N SER A 285 16.01 11.18 -47.31
CA SER A 285 15.40 10.87 -48.59
C SER A 285 16.24 9.87 -49.42
N MET A 286 17.48 9.64 -49.02
CA MET A 286 18.38 8.65 -49.62
C MET A 286 18.10 7.21 -49.13
N GLN A 287 17.67 7.03 -47.88
CA GLN A 287 17.33 5.70 -47.36
C GLN A 287 16.03 5.16 -47.97
N ASP A 288 15.04 5.99 -48.21
CA ASP A 288 13.78 5.60 -48.86
C ASP A 288 14.01 5.19 -50.35
N ILE A 289 15.02 5.76 -50.99
CA ILE A 289 15.41 5.38 -52.37
C ILE A 289 16.18 4.06 -52.39
N LEU A 290 16.96 3.79 -51.34
CA LEU A 290 17.79 2.58 -51.24
C LEU A 290 17.02 1.33 -50.79
N ASP A 291 15.96 1.50 -49.98
CA ASP A 291 15.08 0.44 -49.46
C ASP A 291 13.62 0.90 -49.37
N PRO A 292 12.89 0.87 -50.51
CA PRO A 292 11.51 1.36 -50.57
C PRO A 292 10.49 0.65 -49.66
N GLY A 293 10.86 -0.46 -49.03
CA GLY A 293 10.03 -1.21 -48.08
C GLY A 293 10.47 -1.05 -46.60
N ALA A 294 11.47 -0.23 -46.33
CA ALA A 294 11.99 -0.06 -44.96
C ALA A 294 10.96 0.59 -44.03
N ALA A 295 10.23 1.59 -44.51
CA ALA A 295 9.18 2.29 -43.74
C ALA A 295 8.04 1.34 -43.35
N ASP A 296 7.59 0.50 -44.27
CA ASP A 296 6.51 -0.46 -44.01
C ASP A 296 6.93 -1.53 -42.99
N ARG A 297 8.16 -2.08 -43.18
CA ARG A 297 8.73 -3.06 -42.22
C ARG A 297 8.90 -2.45 -40.83
N ASN A 298 9.37 -1.22 -40.74
CA ASN A 298 9.51 -0.48 -39.48
C ASN A 298 8.18 -0.27 -38.81
N MET A 299 7.13 0.09 -39.56
CA MET A 299 5.79 0.26 -39.04
C MET A 299 5.20 -1.05 -38.51
N GLU A 300 5.40 -2.17 -39.26
CA GLU A 300 4.98 -3.51 -38.78
C GLU A 300 5.73 -3.94 -37.50
N GLU A 301 7.02 -3.65 -37.36
CA GLU A 301 7.81 -3.96 -36.16
C GLU A 301 7.34 -3.10 -34.97
N LEU A 302 7.02 -1.83 -35.22
CA LEU A 302 6.43 -0.92 -34.22
C LEU A 302 5.10 -1.47 -33.75
N GLU A 303 4.20 -1.80 -34.65
CA GLU A 303 2.87 -2.34 -34.35
C GLU A 303 2.97 -3.66 -33.57
N ARG A 304 3.86 -4.57 -33.96
CA ARG A 304 4.12 -5.82 -33.23
C ARG A 304 4.62 -5.55 -31.81
N SER A 305 5.51 -4.56 -31.63
CA SER A 305 6.06 -4.19 -30.32
C SER A 305 4.98 -3.58 -29.41
N VAL A 306 4.13 -2.71 -29.94
CA VAL A 306 3.00 -2.13 -29.24
C VAL A 306 1.99 -3.22 -28.86
N ASN A 307 1.60 -4.09 -29.80
CA ASN A 307 0.69 -5.20 -29.55
C ASN A 307 1.23 -6.14 -28.47
N LYS A 308 2.53 -6.44 -28.49
CA LYS A 308 3.18 -7.24 -27.44
C LYS A 308 3.07 -6.58 -26.05
N MET A 309 3.23 -5.25 -25.94
CA MET A 309 3.03 -4.53 -24.68
C MET A 309 1.56 -4.60 -24.23
N ILE A 310 0.63 -4.43 -25.14
CA ILE A 310 -0.82 -4.54 -24.86
C ILE A 310 -1.15 -5.95 -24.34
N ASP A 311 -0.62 -6.99 -24.99
CA ASP A 311 -0.84 -8.38 -24.59
C ASP A 311 -0.23 -8.69 -23.20
N MET A 312 0.97 -8.17 -22.92
CA MET A 312 1.57 -8.25 -21.59
C MET A 312 0.69 -7.58 -20.54
N GLN A 313 0.18 -6.38 -20.82
CA GLN A 313 -0.72 -5.67 -19.90
C GLN A 313 -2.04 -6.43 -19.71
N LYS A 314 -2.63 -6.97 -20.78
CA LYS A 314 -3.85 -7.82 -20.72
C LYS A 314 -3.64 -9.07 -19.89
N SER A 315 -2.48 -9.67 -19.96
CA SER A 315 -2.11 -10.85 -19.16
C SER A 315 -1.80 -10.53 -17.69
N GLY A 316 -1.86 -9.25 -17.28
CA GLY A 316 -1.67 -8.80 -15.91
C GLY A 316 -0.27 -8.27 -15.55
N SER A 317 0.67 -8.25 -16.51
CA SER A 317 2.03 -7.74 -16.28
C SER A 317 2.03 -6.25 -15.93
N ASP A 318 2.91 -5.86 -15.01
CA ASP A 318 3.15 -4.45 -14.66
C ASP A 318 4.20 -3.84 -15.59
N ILE A 319 3.75 -3.44 -16.78
CA ILE A 319 4.62 -2.87 -17.83
C ILE A 319 5.19 -1.50 -17.47
N TYR A 320 4.64 -0.82 -16.46
CA TYR A 320 5.01 0.54 -16.05
C TYR A 320 6.06 0.56 -14.94
N PHE A 321 6.26 -0.54 -14.23
CA PHE A 321 7.19 -0.65 -13.10
C PHE A 321 8.57 -0.06 -13.40
N GLY A 322 9.17 -0.45 -14.52
CA GLY A 322 10.52 -0.01 -14.87
C GLY A 322 10.64 1.49 -15.13
N GLY A 323 9.66 2.07 -15.82
CA GLY A 323 9.62 3.50 -16.12
C GLY A 323 9.54 4.36 -14.87
N PHE A 324 8.72 3.97 -13.90
CA PHE A 324 8.52 4.73 -12.67
C PHE A 324 9.52 4.41 -11.56
N SER A 325 10.28 3.33 -11.64
CA SER A 325 11.21 2.90 -10.59
C SER A 325 12.24 3.97 -10.20
N GLN A 326 12.79 4.69 -11.18
CA GLN A 326 13.77 5.76 -10.94
C GLN A 326 13.12 7.00 -10.30
N MET A 327 11.86 7.26 -10.59
CA MET A 327 11.12 8.40 -10.07
C MET A 327 10.73 8.24 -8.59
N LYS A 328 10.84 7.03 -8.04
CA LYS A 328 10.66 6.80 -6.59
C LYS A 328 11.77 7.40 -5.72
N ARG A 329 12.79 8.01 -6.32
CA ARG A 329 13.84 8.78 -5.63
C ARG A 329 13.46 10.24 -5.38
N PHE A 330 12.31 10.72 -5.86
CA PHE A 330 11.85 12.06 -5.55
C PHE A 330 11.69 12.26 -4.02
N PRO A 331 11.97 13.48 -3.49
CA PRO A 331 11.84 13.78 -2.06
C PRO A 331 10.45 13.48 -1.48
N PHE A 332 9.42 13.45 -2.31
CA PHE A 332 8.06 13.02 -1.97
C PHE A 332 8.07 11.67 -1.24
N PHE A 333 8.83 10.70 -1.74
CA PHE A 333 8.91 9.34 -1.20
C PHE A 333 9.83 9.18 0.01
N ASN A 334 10.43 10.27 0.52
CA ASN A 334 11.14 10.25 1.80
C ASN A 334 10.20 10.16 3.01
N LEU A 335 8.93 10.55 2.84
CA LEU A 335 7.88 10.32 3.84
C LEU A 335 7.26 8.94 3.62
N LEU A 336 7.22 8.13 4.68
CA LEU A 336 6.67 6.78 4.60
C LEU A 336 5.19 6.78 4.20
N SER A 337 4.38 7.66 4.80
CA SER A 337 2.96 7.79 4.52
C SER A 337 2.66 8.07 3.04
N ASN A 338 3.55 8.75 2.33
CA ASN A 338 3.36 9.10 0.92
C ASN A 338 3.42 7.89 -0.04
N TRP A 339 4.00 6.76 0.39
CA TRP A 339 3.98 5.52 -0.39
C TRP A 339 2.59 4.87 -0.43
N PHE A 340 1.74 5.21 0.54
CA PHE A 340 0.41 4.62 0.72
C PHE A 340 -0.72 5.65 0.56
N CYS A 341 -0.35 6.91 0.28
CA CYS A 341 -1.28 7.99 0.08
C CYS A 341 -2.02 7.80 -1.25
N PRO A 342 -3.36 7.68 -1.25
CA PRO A 342 -4.15 7.69 -2.47
C PRO A 342 -3.89 8.97 -3.26
N PHE A 343 -3.95 8.87 -4.58
CA PHE A 343 -3.68 10.04 -5.43
C PHE A 343 -4.84 11.04 -5.38
N TYR A 344 -4.53 12.29 -5.03
CA TYR A 344 -5.43 13.44 -5.16
C TYR A 344 -4.65 14.69 -5.55
N VAL A 345 -5.28 15.55 -6.37
CA VAL A 345 -4.61 16.69 -7.01
C VAL A 345 -4.31 17.84 -6.06
N GLU A 346 -5.02 17.93 -4.95
CA GLU A 346 -4.87 18.93 -3.89
C GLU A 346 -3.71 18.61 -2.93
N HIS A 347 -3.06 17.46 -3.08
CA HIS A 347 -1.93 17.09 -2.20
C HIS A 347 -0.87 18.21 -2.16
N PRO A 348 -0.45 18.70 -0.97
CA PRO A 348 0.35 19.93 -0.83
C PRO A 348 1.63 19.95 -1.65
N GLN A 349 2.27 18.80 -1.85
CA GLN A 349 3.53 18.70 -2.59
C GLN A 349 3.36 18.73 -4.12
N ILE A 350 2.14 18.56 -4.64
CA ILE A 350 1.87 18.55 -6.07
C ILE A 350 0.80 19.57 -6.49
N SER A 351 0.04 20.19 -5.57
CA SER A 351 -1.10 21.04 -5.89
C SER A 351 -0.76 22.18 -6.86
N ASN A 352 0.38 22.85 -6.66
CA ASN A 352 0.83 23.92 -7.58
C ASN A 352 1.16 23.39 -8.99
N LEU A 353 1.62 22.15 -9.10
CA LEU A 353 1.94 21.49 -10.37
C LEU A 353 0.66 21.01 -11.04
N SER A 354 -0.23 20.39 -10.25
CA SER A 354 -1.53 19.92 -10.72
C SER A 354 -2.38 21.07 -11.28
N GLU A 355 -2.35 22.25 -10.68
CA GLU A 355 -3.04 23.43 -11.21
C GLU A 355 -2.51 23.86 -12.57
N LYS A 356 -1.18 23.88 -12.75
CA LYS A 356 -0.56 24.17 -14.06
C LYS A 356 -0.88 23.12 -15.13
N MET A 357 -1.09 21.87 -14.71
CA MET A 357 -1.40 20.74 -15.57
C MET A 357 -2.91 20.52 -15.76
N GLY A 358 -3.72 21.02 -14.84
CA GLY A 358 -5.16 20.70 -14.73
C GLY A 358 -6.02 21.23 -15.88
N SER A 359 -5.50 22.13 -16.73
CA SER A 359 -6.15 22.57 -17.97
C SER A 359 -6.08 21.51 -19.08
N SER A 360 -5.18 20.52 -18.99
CA SER A 360 -5.03 19.49 -20.00
C SER A 360 -6.01 18.34 -19.78
N LYS A 361 -6.94 18.16 -20.73
CA LYS A 361 -7.87 17.01 -20.75
C LYS A 361 -7.14 15.68 -20.76
N PHE A 362 -6.01 15.58 -21.43
CA PHE A 362 -5.16 14.40 -21.50
C PHE A 362 -4.66 13.99 -20.11
N ILE A 363 -4.18 14.94 -19.32
CA ILE A 363 -3.67 14.67 -17.97
C ILE A 363 -4.81 14.28 -17.03
N GLN A 364 -5.97 14.94 -17.11
CA GLN A 364 -7.15 14.55 -16.34
C GLN A 364 -7.59 13.12 -16.67
N LYS A 365 -7.54 12.73 -17.95
CA LYS A 365 -7.86 11.37 -18.39
C LYS A 365 -6.86 10.36 -17.84
N ILE A 366 -5.55 10.65 -17.86
CA ILE A 366 -4.51 9.80 -17.26
C ILE A 366 -4.77 9.57 -15.77
N PHE A 367 -5.18 10.60 -15.03
CA PHE A 367 -5.41 10.46 -13.58
C PHE A 367 -6.69 9.68 -13.24
N LYS A 368 -7.75 9.82 -14.05
CA LYS A 368 -9.03 9.13 -13.83
C LYS A 368 -9.05 7.70 -14.35
N GLU A 369 -8.52 7.50 -15.54
CA GLU A 369 -8.70 6.27 -16.33
C GLU A 369 -7.35 5.61 -16.68
N GLY A 370 -6.23 6.23 -16.28
CA GLY A 370 -4.90 5.71 -16.59
C GLY A 370 -4.55 4.45 -15.82
N PRO A 371 -3.72 3.58 -16.39
CA PRO A 371 -3.35 2.28 -15.83
C PRO A 371 -2.29 2.38 -14.73
N PHE A 372 -2.20 3.50 -14.04
CA PHE A 372 -1.15 3.76 -13.05
C PHE A 372 -1.67 3.60 -11.62
N CYS A 373 -0.88 2.94 -10.78
CA CYS A 373 -1.10 2.96 -9.34
C CYS A 373 -0.86 4.35 -8.75
N ASP A 374 -1.35 4.60 -7.54
CA ASP A 374 -1.36 5.95 -6.96
C ASP A 374 0.05 6.54 -6.81
N SER A 375 1.01 5.76 -6.38
CA SER A 375 2.40 6.22 -6.26
C SER A 375 3.03 6.57 -7.63
N ASP A 376 2.61 5.92 -8.72
CA ASP A 376 3.07 6.24 -10.06
C ASP A 376 2.43 7.53 -10.59
N LYS A 377 1.16 7.80 -10.26
CA LYS A 377 0.51 9.08 -10.57
C LYS A 377 1.26 10.24 -9.93
N TYR A 378 1.65 10.12 -8.65
CA TYR A 378 2.53 11.12 -8.00
C TYR A 378 3.87 11.26 -8.71
N SER A 379 4.51 10.15 -9.05
CA SER A 379 5.78 10.16 -9.79
C SER A 379 5.63 10.87 -11.15
N PHE A 380 4.53 10.62 -11.85
CA PHE A 380 4.23 11.24 -13.13
C PHE A 380 4.11 12.77 -13.02
N VAL A 381 3.31 13.27 -12.05
CA VAL A 381 3.15 14.72 -11.83
C VAL A 381 4.49 15.37 -11.50
N LEU A 382 5.25 14.78 -10.58
CA LEU A 382 6.55 15.31 -10.17
C LEU A 382 7.58 15.29 -11.30
N GLY A 383 7.58 14.24 -12.12
CA GLY A 383 8.45 14.15 -13.31
C GLY A 383 8.09 15.13 -14.41
N MET A 384 6.80 15.27 -14.67
CA MET A 384 6.31 16.19 -15.71
C MET A 384 6.54 17.66 -15.39
N SER A 385 6.67 18.03 -14.11
CA SER A 385 6.88 19.42 -13.71
C SER A 385 8.07 20.07 -14.42
N SER A 386 9.20 19.36 -14.49
CA SER A 386 10.41 19.84 -15.13
C SER A 386 10.33 19.85 -16.68
N VAL A 387 9.47 19.02 -17.24
CA VAL A 387 9.27 18.91 -18.69
C VAL A 387 8.35 20.01 -19.16
N ILE A 388 7.22 20.25 -18.49
CA ILE A 388 6.23 21.26 -18.86
C ILE A 388 6.84 22.68 -18.84
N GLU A 389 7.71 22.98 -17.88
CA GLU A 389 8.38 24.28 -17.81
C GLU A 389 9.29 24.54 -19.02
N ARG A 390 9.83 23.50 -19.64
CA ARG A 390 10.73 23.59 -20.80
C ARG A 390 10.06 23.30 -22.15
N MET A 391 8.78 22.92 -22.12
CA MET A 391 8.04 22.52 -23.31
C MET A 391 7.64 23.74 -24.16
N PRO A 392 7.86 23.71 -25.47
CA PRO A 392 7.37 24.75 -26.39
C PRO A 392 5.84 24.88 -26.36
N ASP A 393 5.34 26.09 -26.55
CA ASP A 393 3.91 26.37 -26.40
C ASP A 393 3.03 25.64 -27.43
N ASN A 394 3.54 25.40 -28.63
CA ASN A 394 2.86 24.57 -29.65
C ASN A 394 2.63 23.12 -29.20
N ILE A 395 3.56 22.54 -28.42
CA ILE A 395 3.39 21.20 -27.87
C ILE A 395 2.42 21.21 -26.69
N LYS A 396 2.43 22.27 -25.86
CA LYS A 396 1.43 22.45 -24.80
C LYS A 396 0.01 22.56 -25.37
N GLU A 397 -0.17 23.27 -26.47
CA GLU A 397 -1.46 23.36 -27.17
C GLU A 397 -1.89 22.01 -27.76
N LEU A 398 -0.97 21.25 -28.33
CA LEU A 398 -1.22 19.88 -28.80
C LEU A 398 -1.66 18.96 -27.67
N LEU A 399 -1.01 18.99 -26.50
CA LEU A 399 -1.39 18.25 -25.31
C LEU A 399 -2.76 18.67 -24.76
N ASN A 400 -3.12 19.94 -24.91
CA ASN A 400 -4.41 20.45 -24.47
C ASN A 400 -5.56 20.12 -25.43
N ASN A 401 -5.27 20.04 -26.74
CA ASN A 401 -6.27 19.88 -27.80
C ASN A 401 -6.40 18.45 -28.33
N SER A 402 -5.47 17.55 -28.01
CA SER A 402 -5.49 16.22 -28.59
C SER A 402 -6.30 15.23 -27.76
N ASP A 403 -7.52 14.94 -28.22
CA ASP A 403 -8.21 13.67 -27.95
C ASP A 403 -7.45 12.45 -28.52
N SER A 404 -6.33 12.67 -29.20
CA SER A 404 -5.64 11.71 -30.07
C SER A 404 -4.16 11.41 -29.74
N LEU A 405 -3.57 12.00 -28.69
CA LEU A 405 -2.34 11.43 -28.13
C LEU A 405 -2.72 10.14 -27.37
N GLY A 406 -3.02 9.12 -28.14
CA GLY A 406 -3.40 7.82 -27.60
C GLY A 406 -2.29 7.26 -26.71
N LEU A 407 -2.50 7.27 -25.40
CA LEU A 407 -2.25 6.00 -24.70
C LEU A 407 -2.85 4.93 -25.62
N PRO A 408 -2.23 3.74 -25.79
CA PRO A 408 -2.85 2.74 -26.61
C PRO A 408 -4.29 2.53 -26.15
N VAL A 409 -5.19 3.28 -26.79
CA VAL A 409 -6.62 3.37 -26.48
C VAL A 409 -7.23 2.16 -27.12
N GLY A 410 -7.16 1.06 -26.42
CA GLY A 410 -7.79 -0.20 -26.80
C GLY A 410 -8.48 -0.89 -25.64
N MET A 411 -8.38 -0.32 -24.42
CA MET A 411 -9.09 -0.87 -23.27
C MET A 411 -9.79 0.25 -22.52
N GLU A 412 -11.11 0.18 -22.50
CA GLU A 412 -11.88 0.82 -21.45
C GLU A 412 -11.52 0.11 -20.13
N ILE A 413 -10.65 0.74 -19.32
CA ILE A 413 -10.30 0.23 -18.01
C ILE A 413 -11.43 0.61 -17.06
N ASN A 414 -12.13 -0.37 -16.54
CA ASN A 414 -13.08 -0.13 -15.46
C ASN A 414 -12.33 0.08 -14.15
N THR A 415 -12.04 1.34 -13.81
CA THR A 415 -11.33 1.74 -12.60
C THR A 415 -12.12 1.48 -11.31
N SER A 416 -13.42 1.20 -11.41
CA SER A 416 -14.29 0.84 -10.28
C SER A 416 -14.38 -0.68 -10.05
N ASP A 417 -13.72 -1.49 -10.89
CA ASP A 417 -13.70 -2.94 -10.70
C ASP A 417 -12.86 -3.28 -9.44
N PRO A 418 -13.40 -4.05 -8.48
CA PRO A 418 -12.66 -4.47 -7.29
C PRO A 418 -11.33 -5.16 -7.58
N ALA A 419 -11.26 -5.98 -8.64
CA ALA A 419 -10.02 -6.63 -9.05
C ALA A 419 -8.99 -5.63 -9.56
N TYR A 420 -9.41 -4.58 -10.27
CA TYR A 420 -8.54 -3.50 -10.70
C TYR A 420 -8.01 -2.68 -9.51
N ILE A 421 -8.90 -2.27 -8.60
CA ILE A 421 -8.57 -1.51 -7.38
C ILE A 421 -7.50 -2.26 -6.57
N ARG A 422 -7.73 -3.56 -6.33
CA ARG A 422 -6.80 -4.42 -5.60
C ARG A 422 -5.44 -4.53 -6.30
N ARG A 423 -5.45 -4.72 -7.62
CA ARG A 423 -4.21 -4.79 -8.42
C ARG A 423 -3.39 -3.51 -8.31
N MET A 424 -4.01 -2.33 -8.40
CA MET A 424 -3.29 -1.06 -8.25
C MET A 424 -2.66 -0.92 -6.87
N TYR A 425 -3.36 -1.29 -5.81
CA TYR A 425 -2.80 -1.26 -4.48
C TYR A 425 -1.65 -2.27 -4.27
N LEU A 426 -1.76 -3.48 -4.82
CA LEU A 426 -0.68 -4.46 -4.79
C LEU A 426 0.56 -3.98 -5.54
N GLN A 427 0.40 -3.25 -6.64
CA GLN A 427 1.51 -2.62 -7.36
C GLN A 427 2.18 -1.52 -6.51
N ASP A 428 1.40 -0.69 -5.79
CA ASP A 428 1.95 0.30 -4.85
C ASP A 428 2.75 -0.39 -3.74
N LEU A 429 2.22 -1.46 -3.15
CA LEU A 429 2.91 -2.26 -2.14
C LEU A 429 4.21 -2.87 -2.68
N TYR A 430 4.17 -3.44 -3.90
CA TYR A 430 5.37 -4.01 -4.52
C TYR A 430 6.45 -2.95 -4.72
N ARG A 431 6.08 -1.74 -5.19
CA ARG A 431 7.00 -0.61 -5.31
C ARG A 431 7.62 -0.22 -3.97
N PHE A 432 6.82 -0.15 -2.91
CA PHE A 432 7.31 0.12 -1.57
C PHE A 432 8.33 -0.93 -1.11
N PHE A 433 7.97 -2.20 -1.11
CA PHE A 433 8.85 -3.27 -0.64
C PHE A 433 10.07 -3.50 -1.54
N ARG A 434 10.02 -3.06 -2.79
CA ARG A 434 11.13 -3.20 -3.74
C ARG A 434 12.07 -2.00 -3.76
N LEU A 435 11.53 -0.78 -3.66
CA LEU A 435 12.26 0.46 -4.00
C LEU A 435 12.50 1.39 -2.80
N ASN A 436 11.74 1.25 -1.69
CA ASN A 436 11.94 2.11 -0.52
C ASN A 436 13.33 1.90 0.11
N ASN A 437 13.96 2.98 0.52
CA ASN A 437 15.29 2.95 1.15
C ASN A 437 15.30 2.18 2.49
N TYR A 438 14.19 2.16 3.20
CA TYR A 438 14.00 1.48 4.49
C TYR A 438 13.21 0.18 4.38
N LYS A 439 13.11 -0.42 3.18
CA LYS A 439 12.34 -1.66 2.95
C LYS A 439 12.72 -2.81 3.87
N ASN A 440 13.98 -2.87 4.31
CA ASN A 440 14.48 -3.91 5.22
C ASN A 440 13.99 -3.75 6.66
N ASP A 441 13.39 -2.60 7.00
CA ASP A 441 12.76 -2.38 8.30
C ASP A 441 11.39 -3.07 8.42
N TYR A 442 10.87 -3.63 7.31
CA TYR A 442 9.53 -4.21 7.21
C TYR A 442 9.58 -5.66 6.76
N VAL A 443 8.57 -6.44 7.14
CA VAL A 443 8.36 -7.79 6.63
C VAL A 443 7.84 -7.68 5.19
N ASN A 444 8.59 -8.23 4.23
CA ASN A 444 8.23 -8.16 2.81
C ASN A 444 7.32 -9.33 2.42
N PRO A 445 6.02 -9.11 2.09
CA PRO A 445 5.10 -10.18 1.74
C PRO A 445 5.37 -10.78 0.35
N PHE A 446 6.14 -10.08 -0.49
CA PHE A 446 6.54 -10.55 -1.82
C PHE A 446 7.83 -11.38 -1.81
N ALA A 447 8.56 -11.41 -0.69
CA ALA A 447 9.77 -12.22 -0.56
C ALA A 447 9.39 -13.68 -0.29
N GLY A 448 9.77 -14.59 -1.21
CA GLY A 448 9.63 -16.03 -0.99
C GLY A 448 10.56 -16.51 0.13
N ARG A 449 10.08 -17.34 1.04
CA ARG A 449 10.95 -18.11 1.95
C ARG A 449 11.55 -19.27 1.16
N GLY A 450 12.88 -19.36 1.10
CA GLY A 450 13.59 -20.53 0.55
C GLY A 450 13.47 -20.73 -0.97
N GLY A 451 13.38 -19.65 -1.77
CA GLY A 451 13.39 -19.76 -3.24
C GLY A 451 12.02 -20.09 -3.87
N GLN A 452 10.97 -20.23 -3.09
CA GLN A 452 9.60 -20.33 -3.59
C GLN A 452 9.00 -18.93 -3.70
N ALA A 453 8.34 -18.63 -4.83
CA ALA A 453 7.65 -17.38 -5.03
C ALA A 453 6.61 -17.14 -3.91
N GLY A 454 6.61 -15.93 -3.33
CA GLY A 454 5.75 -15.58 -2.18
C GLY A 454 4.27 -15.90 -2.37
N GLY A 455 3.77 -15.90 -3.62
CA GLY A 455 2.38 -16.26 -3.94
C GLY A 455 1.99 -17.70 -3.62
N LEU A 456 2.91 -18.68 -3.76
CA LEU A 456 2.67 -20.06 -3.35
C LEU A 456 2.55 -20.23 -1.83
N PHE A 457 3.18 -19.35 -1.08
CA PHE A 457 3.13 -19.35 0.37
C PHE A 457 1.74 -18.97 0.91
N PHE A 458 1.06 -17.99 0.31
CA PHE A 458 -0.32 -17.62 0.69
C PHE A 458 -1.32 -18.72 0.34
N ALA A 459 -1.23 -19.32 -0.86
CA ALA A 459 -2.09 -20.44 -1.24
C ALA A 459 -1.95 -21.61 -0.28
N ASN A 460 -0.72 -22.03 0.00
CA ASN A 460 -0.48 -23.15 0.91
C ASN A 460 -0.94 -22.85 2.33
N ARG A 461 -0.92 -21.59 2.78
CA ARG A 461 -1.40 -21.18 4.09
C ARG A 461 -2.92 -21.13 4.19
N LEU A 462 -3.56 -20.49 3.20
CA LEU A 462 -5.03 -20.44 3.09
C LEU A 462 -5.58 -21.85 2.87
N LEU A 463 -4.94 -22.67 2.03
CA LEU A 463 -5.35 -24.02 1.73
C LEU A 463 -5.06 -25.00 2.89
N ALA A 464 -3.93 -24.87 3.58
CA ALA A 464 -3.61 -25.76 4.71
C ALA A 464 -4.44 -25.48 5.97
N GLY A 465 -5.01 -24.25 6.10
CA GLY A 465 -5.81 -23.87 7.26
C GLY A 465 -7.32 -23.85 7.03
N ALA A 466 -7.81 -23.90 5.78
CA ALA A 466 -9.19 -23.52 5.48
C ALA A 466 -9.94 -24.44 4.52
N LEU A 467 -9.29 -25.34 3.77
CA LEU A 467 -10.02 -26.27 2.92
C LEU A 467 -10.27 -27.59 3.68
N PRO A 468 -11.53 -28.08 3.67
CA PRO A 468 -11.78 -29.48 3.94
C PRO A 468 -10.94 -30.31 2.97
N THR A 469 -10.39 -31.42 3.45
CA THR A 469 -9.58 -32.36 2.67
C THR A 469 -10.28 -33.01 1.49
N ASP A 470 -11.47 -32.56 1.13
CA ASP A 470 -12.38 -33.15 0.15
C ASP A 470 -12.79 -32.21 -1.00
N CYS A 471 -11.91 -31.26 -1.40
CA CYS A 471 -12.07 -30.50 -2.64
C CYS A 471 -10.90 -30.69 -3.58
#